data_f2b565e33bfdbf8a440f717b418d2155
#
_entry.id   f2b565e33bfdbf8a440f717b418d2155
#
_cell.length_a   1.000
_cell.length_b   1.000
_cell.length_c   1.000
_cell.angle_alpha   90.00
_cell.angle_beta   90.00
_cell.angle_gamma   90.00
#
_symmetry.space_group_name_H-M   'P 1'
#
loop_
_entity.id
_entity.type
_entity.pdbx_description
1 polymer ?
#
loop_
_entity_poly.entity_id
_entity_poly.type
_entity_poly.pdbx_seq_one_letter_code
_entity_poly.pdbx_strand_id
1 'polypeptide(L)'
;IVAVYDNLAKEEPKNSFTIGIEDDVTFTSLPYEEIALDYPGQVSCKIWGLGGDGTVGANKNAITTIGLAADKYAQAYFSYDSMKSGGLTQSHLRFGDQPIHATYLVSAADFVGVHAPTYVDKYDTTADLKDGGTYLLNCPWSAEELETRLPGKMKRDLARKHANFYIIDAAKLAQEIGLGKRTNNILQGAFFALTKVIPMDLAIEDMKKNNYNSYFKKAGQKIVCLLYTSDAA
;
A
#
# COMPACT_ATOMS: atom_id res chain seq x y z
N ILE A 1 -22.47 12.17 0.39
CA ILE A 1 -23.81 11.85 -0.19
C ILE A 1 -24.78 11.55 0.96
N VAL A 2 -24.54 10.56 1.83
CA VAL A 2 -25.44 10.18 2.92
C VAL A 2 -25.88 11.39 3.73
N ALA A 3 -24.95 12.18 4.25
CA ALA A 3 -25.25 13.38 5.05
C ALA A 3 -26.15 14.41 4.33
N VAL A 4 -26.10 14.48 2.99
CA VAL A 4 -27.01 15.32 2.21
C VAL A 4 -28.44 14.79 2.25
N TYR A 5 -28.60 13.48 2.05
CA TYR A 5 -29.91 12.84 2.12
C TYR A 5 -30.48 12.89 3.55
N ASP A 6 -29.64 12.71 4.56
CA ASP A 6 -30.02 12.84 5.96
C ASP A 6 -30.47 14.27 6.28
N ASN A 7 -29.82 15.29 5.68
CA ASN A 7 -30.26 16.66 5.81
C ASN A 7 -31.61 16.89 5.13
N LEU A 8 -31.85 16.33 3.94
CA LEU A 8 -33.13 16.43 3.22
C LEU A 8 -34.28 15.77 3.96
N ALA A 9 -34.02 14.76 4.78
CA ALA A 9 -35.03 14.05 5.56
C ALA A 9 -35.44 14.80 6.85
N LYS A 10 -34.79 15.91 7.21
CA LYS A 10 -35.14 16.70 8.39
C LYS A 10 -36.40 17.52 8.15
N GLU A 11 -37.11 17.83 9.22
CA GLU A 11 -38.26 18.74 9.20
C GLU A 11 -37.89 20.12 8.63
N GLU A 12 -36.71 20.62 8.99
CA GLU A 12 -36.13 21.86 8.48
C GLU A 12 -34.74 21.62 7.89
N PRO A 13 -34.63 21.22 6.60
CA PRO A 13 -33.36 20.99 5.96
C PRO A 13 -32.60 22.31 5.75
N LYS A 14 -31.27 22.29 5.96
CA LYS A 14 -30.41 23.41 5.60
C LYS A 14 -30.35 23.56 4.08
N ASN A 15 -30.60 24.76 3.57
CA ASN A 15 -30.58 25.07 2.14
C ASN A 15 -29.17 25.39 1.61
N SER A 16 -28.32 26.01 2.45
CA SER A 16 -26.93 26.32 2.13
C SER A 16 -26.01 25.68 3.15
N PHE A 17 -25.12 24.82 2.69
CA PHE A 17 -24.23 24.07 3.57
C PHE A 17 -22.93 23.67 2.86
N THR A 18 -21.93 23.33 3.66
CA THR A 18 -20.70 22.68 3.25
C THR A 18 -20.63 21.27 3.83
N ILE A 19 -19.77 20.42 3.30
CA ILE A 19 -19.46 19.08 3.84
C ILE A 19 -17.96 18.87 3.77
N GLY A 20 -17.39 18.26 4.81
CA GLY A 20 -15.96 17.95 4.88
C GLY A 20 -15.09 19.18 5.15
N ILE A 21 -15.69 20.30 5.51
CA ILE A 21 -15.02 21.52 5.95
C ILE A 21 -15.36 21.74 7.40
N GLU A 22 -14.35 21.90 8.23
CA GLU A 22 -14.52 22.33 9.61
C GLU A 22 -14.80 23.83 9.60
N ASP A 23 -16.07 24.22 9.81
CA ASP A 23 -16.54 25.59 9.76
C ASP A 23 -16.97 26.04 11.17
N ASP A 24 -16.13 26.82 11.80
CA ASP A 24 -16.32 27.40 13.13
C ASP A 24 -16.78 28.87 13.10
N VAL A 25 -17.02 29.45 11.92
CA VAL A 25 -17.45 30.82 11.72
C VAL A 25 -18.94 30.91 11.40
N THR A 26 -19.40 30.20 10.38
CA THR A 26 -20.79 30.26 9.90
C THR A 26 -21.63 29.06 10.37
N PHE A 27 -21.00 27.99 10.83
CA PHE A 27 -21.64 26.76 11.32
C PHE A 27 -22.60 26.13 10.30
N THR A 28 -22.29 26.29 9.02
CA THR A 28 -23.13 25.78 7.92
C THR A 28 -22.75 24.35 7.52
N SER A 29 -21.64 23.83 7.98
CA SER A 29 -21.21 22.46 7.63
C SER A 29 -22.16 21.41 8.17
N LEU A 30 -22.51 20.44 7.33
CA LEU A 30 -23.29 19.30 7.77
C LEU A 30 -22.38 18.31 8.52
N PRO A 31 -22.83 17.78 9.66
CA PRO A 31 -22.15 16.66 10.28
C PRO A 31 -22.22 15.44 9.35
N TYR A 32 -21.16 14.65 9.28
CA TYR A 32 -21.14 13.39 8.55
C TYR A 32 -20.31 12.36 9.31
N GLU A 33 -20.63 11.10 9.07
CA GLU A 33 -19.82 9.99 9.53
C GLU A 33 -19.02 9.43 8.36
N GLU A 34 -17.76 9.08 8.60
CA GLU A 34 -16.96 8.37 7.61
C GLU A 34 -17.48 6.93 7.49
N ILE A 35 -17.88 6.57 6.30
CA ILE A 35 -18.35 5.23 5.99
C ILE A 35 -17.21 4.46 5.36
N ALA A 36 -16.72 3.46 6.05
CA ALA A 36 -15.80 2.49 5.48
C ALA A 36 -16.58 1.60 4.49
N LEU A 37 -16.27 1.73 3.20
CA LEU A 37 -16.80 0.86 2.17
C LEU A 37 -15.93 -0.41 2.12
N ASP A 38 -16.34 -1.40 2.88
CA ASP A 38 -15.68 -2.70 2.93
C ASP A 38 -16.53 -3.74 2.19
N TYR A 39 -15.90 -4.46 1.27
CA TYR A 39 -16.59 -5.49 0.49
C TYR A 39 -16.07 -6.86 0.94
N PRO A 40 -16.94 -7.78 1.35
CA PRO A 40 -16.55 -9.14 1.75
C PRO A 40 -15.72 -9.82 0.64
N GLY A 41 -14.60 -10.39 1.01
CA GLY A 41 -13.69 -11.07 0.07
C GLY A 41 -12.80 -10.15 -0.78
N GLN A 42 -12.87 -8.82 -0.58
CA GLN A 42 -11.96 -7.87 -1.18
C GLN A 42 -10.79 -7.54 -0.24
N VAL A 43 -9.58 -7.61 -0.75
CA VAL A 43 -8.37 -7.14 -0.06
C VAL A 43 -7.98 -5.79 -0.64
N SER A 44 -7.79 -4.80 0.22
CA SER A 44 -7.40 -3.44 -0.14
C SER A 44 -6.01 -3.13 0.41
N CYS A 45 -5.12 -2.63 -0.45
CA CYS A 45 -3.74 -2.35 -0.07
C CYS A 45 -3.35 -0.91 -0.42
N LYS A 46 -2.56 -0.28 0.43
CA LYS A 46 -1.97 1.03 0.18
C LYS A 46 -0.45 0.95 0.34
N ILE A 47 0.29 1.31 -0.71
CA ILE A 47 1.76 1.22 -0.69
C ILE A 47 2.35 2.60 -0.96
N TRP A 48 3.21 3.03 -0.05
CA TRP A 48 3.94 4.29 -0.06
C TRP A 48 5.34 4.06 -0.60
N GLY A 49 5.66 4.64 -1.76
CA GLY A 49 6.94 4.49 -2.42
C GLY A 49 7.58 5.82 -2.77
N LEU A 50 8.85 5.77 -3.15
CA LEU A 50 9.61 6.92 -3.61
C LEU A 50 9.67 6.91 -5.14
N GLY A 51 9.41 8.05 -5.76
CA GLY A 51 9.49 8.20 -7.21
C GLY A 51 10.87 7.79 -7.75
N GLY A 52 10.90 6.78 -8.61
CA GLY A 52 12.12 6.23 -9.21
C GLY A 52 12.73 5.03 -8.48
N ASP A 53 12.18 4.58 -7.35
CA ASP A 53 12.65 3.41 -6.59
C ASP A 53 12.21 2.05 -7.17
N GLY A 54 11.29 2.06 -8.14
CA GLY A 54 10.75 0.86 -8.76
C GLY A 54 9.47 0.31 -8.11
N THR A 55 9.00 0.89 -7.01
CA THR A 55 7.78 0.47 -6.29
C THR A 55 6.56 0.39 -7.21
N VAL A 56 6.31 1.43 -8.01
CA VAL A 56 5.16 1.45 -8.93
C VAL A 56 5.24 0.34 -9.97
N GLY A 57 6.43 0.05 -10.49
CA GLY A 57 6.66 -1.05 -11.43
C GLY A 57 6.37 -2.40 -10.80
N ALA A 58 6.87 -2.65 -9.59
CA ALA A 58 6.60 -3.87 -8.83
C ALA A 58 5.09 -4.04 -8.55
N ASN A 59 4.42 -2.97 -8.14
CA ASN A 59 2.97 -3.01 -7.87
C ASN A 59 2.14 -3.25 -9.15
N LYS A 60 2.56 -2.71 -10.31
CA LYS A 60 1.93 -3.04 -11.60
C LYS A 60 2.11 -4.52 -11.95
N ASN A 61 3.29 -5.06 -11.72
CA ASN A 61 3.53 -6.49 -11.93
C ASN A 61 2.67 -7.33 -10.97
N ALA A 62 2.63 -6.99 -9.68
CA ALA A 62 1.81 -7.72 -8.70
C ALA A 62 0.32 -7.74 -9.08
N ILE A 63 -0.24 -6.60 -9.50
CA ILE A 63 -1.63 -6.53 -10.00
C ILE A 63 -1.86 -7.43 -11.20
N THR A 64 -0.92 -7.44 -12.15
CA THR A 64 -1.01 -8.28 -13.34
C THR A 64 -0.94 -9.75 -12.97
N THR A 65 -0.03 -10.13 -12.09
CA THR A 65 0.09 -11.49 -11.56
C THR A 65 -1.21 -11.95 -10.92
N ILE A 66 -1.78 -11.15 -10.01
CA ILE A 66 -3.01 -11.48 -9.29
C ILE A 66 -4.20 -11.61 -10.26
N GLY A 67 -4.34 -10.68 -11.19
CA GLY A 67 -5.45 -10.67 -12.14
C GLY A 67 -5.38 -11.80 -13.18
N LEU A 68 -4.19 -12.12 -13.68
CA LEU A 68 -4.03 -13.10 -14.78
C LEU A 68 -3.71 -14.51 -14.28
N ALA A 69 -2.84 -14.64 -13.27
CA ALA A 69 -2.39 -15.96 -12.83
C ALA A 69 -3.30 -16.57 -11.75
N ALA A 70 -4.01 -15.75 -10.98
CA ALA A 70 -4.91 -16.20 -9.93
C ALA A 70 -6.41 -16.06 -10.28
N ASP A 71 -6.74 -15.63 -11.49
CA ASP A 71 -8.12 -15.41 -11.96
C ASP A 71 -8.97 -14.56 -11.00
N LYS A 72 -8.35 -13.51 -10.44
CA LYS A 72 -9.01 -12.57 -9.53
C LYS A 72 -9.27 -11.24 -10.21
N TYR A 73 -10.34 -10.59 -9.80
CA TYR A 73 -10.53 -9.19 -10.15
C TYR A 73 -9.50 -8.34 -9.43
N ALA A 74 -8.86 -7.42 -10.17
CA ALA A 74 -7.82 -6.57 -9.66
C ALA A 74 -7.99 -5.14 -10.16
N GLN A 75 -7.81 -4.17 -9.28
CA GLN A 75 -7.85 -2.74 -9.60
C GLN A 75 -6.65 -2.04 -8.99
N ALA A 76 -6.03 -1.15 -9.73
CA ALA A 76 -4.95 -0.31 -9.24
C ALA A 76 -5.13 1.14 -9.65
N TYR A 77 -4.84 2.04 -8.73
CA TYR A 77 -4.67 3.46 -8.99
C TYR A 77 -3.33 3.92 -8.40
N PHE A 78 -2.58 4.67 -9.19
CA PHE A 78 -1.27 5.18 -8.79
C PHE A 78 -1.31 6.70 -8.74
N SER A 79 -1.10 7.25 -7.55
CA SER A 79 -0.95 8.68 -7.32
C SER A 79 0.53 9.05 -7.34
N TYR A 80 0.87 10.13 -8.01
CA TYR A 80 2.23 10.63 -8.16
C TYR A 80 2.30 12.06 -7.68
N ASP A 81 3.42 12.42 -7.06
CA ASP A 81 3.81 13.81 -6.88
C ASP A 81 4.17 14.45 -8.23
N SER A 82 4.10 15.77 -8.31
CA SER A 82 4.56 16.53 -9.48
C SER A 82 6.05 16.35 -9.77
N MET A 83 6.85 15.97 -8.79
CA MET A 83 8.26 15.66 -8.95
C MET A 83 8.46 14.28 -9.59
N LYS A 84 9.17 14.24 -10.73
CA LYS A 84 9.42 13.01 -11.48
C LYS A 84 10.31 12.00 -10.71
N SER A 85 11.21 12.46 -9.89
CA SER A 85 12.14 11.62 -9.12
C SER A 85 12.25 12.12 -7.69
N GLY A 86 12.21 11.20 -6.72
CA GLY A 86 12.27 11.52 -5.29
C GLY A 86 10.95 12.06 -4.71
N GLY A 87 9.90 12.19 -5.52
CA GLY A 87 8.55 12.54 -5.06
C GLY A 87 7.83 11.36 -4.44
N LEU A 88 6.76 11.64 -3.72
CA LEU A 88 5.88 10.63 -3.13
C LEU A 88 5.12 9.87 -4.22
N THR A 89 5.04 8.54 -4.10
CA THR A 89 4.09 7.73 -4.86
C THR A 89 3.20 6.94 -3.92
N GLN A 90 1.92 6.87 -4.23
CA GLN A 90 0.96 6.04 -3.50
C GLN A 90 0.28 5.08 -4.47
N SER A 91 0.35 3.80 -4.19
CA SER A 91 -0.34 2.77 -4.94
C SER A 91 -1.53 2.29 -4.14
N HIS A 92 -2.72 2.41 -4.73
CA HIS A 92 -3.97 1.94 -4.16
C HIS A 92 -4.39 0.69 -4.93
N LEU A 93 -4.33 -0.48 -4.29
CA LEU A 93 -4.56 -1.76 -4.93
C LEU A 93 -5.77 -2.44 -4.28
N ARG A 94 -6.60 -3.07 -5.09
CA ARG A 94 -7.73 -3.90 -4.64
C ARG A 94 -7.77 -5.20 -5.40
N PHE A 95 -8.05 -6.28 -4.70
CA PHE A 95 -8.19 -7.62 -5.27
C PHE A 95 -9.40 -8.31 -4.67
N GLY A 96 -10.07 -9.16 -5.45
CA GLY A 96 -11.21 -9.91 -4.93
C GLY A 96 -11.75 -10.92 -5.94
N ASP A 97 -12.66 -11.75 -5.47
CA ASP A 97 -13.33 -12.76 -6.28
C ASP A 97 -14.58 -12.20 -7.00
N GLN A 98 -14.87 -10.92 -6.79
CA GLN A 98 -16.01 -10.23 -7.41
C GLN A 98 -15.51 -8.99 -8.18
N PRO A 99 -16.27 -8.51 -9.18
CA PRO A 99 -15.95 -7.29 -9.92
C PRO A 99 -15.76 -6.08 -8.99
N ILE A 100 -14.69 -5.31 -9.20
CA ILE A 100 -14.34 -4.15 -8.40
C ILE A 100 -14.75 -2.88 -9.15
N HIS A 101 -15.73 -2.16 -8.62
CA HIS A 101 -16.24 -0.92 -9.22
C HIS A 101 -15.91 0.33 -8.39
N ALA A 102 -14.84 0.28 -7.59
CA ALA A 102 -14.43 1.39 -6.74
C ALA A 102 -13.86 2.54 -7.58
N THR A 103 -14.50 3.71 -7.50
CA THR A 103 -14.05 4.97 -8.15
C THR A 103 -13.31 5.89 -7.19
N TYR A 104 -13.00 5.42 -5.99
CA TYR A 104 -12.38 6.15 -4.88
C TYR A 104 -11.06 5.49 -4.45
N LEU A 105 -10.20 6.26 -3.80
CA LEU A 105 -8.93 5.78 -3.26
C LEU A 105 -9.16 4.82 -2.10
N VAL A 106 -8.14 4.00 -1.78
CA VAL A 106 -8.16 3.14 -0.59
C VAL A 106 -8.01 4.03 0.64
N SER A 107 -9.05 4.05 1.48
CA SER A 107 -9.09 4.72 2.79
C SER A 107 -9.26 3.74 3.96
N ALA A 108 -9.45 2.44 3.65
CA ALA A 108 -9.47 1.34 4.61
C ALA A 108 -8.65 0.20 4.03
N ALA A 109 -7.42 0.03 4.48
CA ALA A 109 -6.45 -0.90 3.92
C ALA A 109 -6.25 -2.12 4.83
N ASP A 110 -6.32 -3.31 4.26
CA ASP A 110 -5.94 -4.56 4.93
C ASP A 110 -4.40 -4.68 5.03
N PHE A 111 -3.70 -4.07 4.06
CA PHE A 111 -2.25 -4.02 4.03
C PHE A 111 -1.75 -2.60 3.72
N VAL A 112 -0.82 -2.11 4.54
CA VAL A 112 -0.07 -0.88 4.28
C VAL A 112 1.41 -1.20 4.17
N GLY A 113 2.04 -0.88 3.04
CA GLY A 113 3.47 -1.01 2.83
C GLY A 113 4.14 0.37 2.74
N VAL A 114 5.20 0.59 3.52
CA VAL A 114 5.98 1.84 3.50
C VAL A 114 7.41 1.52 3.11
N HIS A 115 7.80 1.89 1.91
CA HIS A 115 9.09 1.54 1.32
C HIS A 115 10.22 2.50 1.68
N ALA A 116 9.90 3.70 2.15
CA ALA A 116 10.89 4.69 2.60
C ALA A 116 10.69 5.01 4.09
N PRO A 117 11.68 4.73 4.96
CA PRO A 117 11.52 4.91 6.41
C PRO A 117 11.27 6.37 6.82
N THR A 118 11.73 7.33 6.02
CA THR A 118 11.51 8.76 6.26
C THR A 118 10.04 9.19 6.15
N TYR A 119 9.17 8.34 5.61
CA TYR A 119 7.75 8.67 5.47
C TYR A 119 6.97 8.56 6.77
N VAL A 120 7.45 7.79 7.74
CA VAL A 120 6.79 7.69 9.05
C VAL A 120 6.79 9.01 9.83
N ASP A 121 7.77 9.89 9.54
CA ASP A 121 7.87 11.22 10.17
C ASP A 121 7.11 12.30 9.37
N LYS A 122 6.93 12.08 8.05
CA LYS A 122 6.38 13.10 7.15
C LYS A 122 4.88 12.96 6.91
N TYR A 123 4.38 11.74 6.98
CA TYR A 123 3.01 11.41 6.60
C TYR A 123 2.34 10.52 7.64
N ASP A 124 1.04 10.64 7.76
CA ASP A 124 0.24 9.71 8.56
C ASP A 124 -0.01 8.42 7.77
N THR A 125 0.98 7.54 7.79
CA THR A 125 0.94 6.29 7.02
C THR A 125 0.05 5.22 7.67
N THR A 126 -0.41 5.44 8.92
CA THR A 126 -1.29 4.52 9.66
C THR A 126 -2.77 4.89 9.57
N ALA A 127 -3.12 6.08 9.04
CA ALA A 127 -4.49 6.56 9.00
C ALA A 127 -5.45 5.57 8.34
N ASP A 128 -5.08 5.07 7.17
CA ASP A 128 -5.93 4.20 6.36
C ASP A 128 -5.84 2.70 6.71
N LEU A 129 -5.03 2.31 7.71
CA LEU A 129 -4.92 0.91 8.12
C LEU A 129 -6.17 0.48 8.88
N LYS A 130 -6.76 -0.66 8.52
CA LYS A 130 -7.88 -1.28 9.26
C LYS A 130 -7.43 -1.87 10.60
N ASP A 131 -8.38 -2.09 11.48
CA ASP A 131 -8.15 -2.89 12.70
C ASP A 131 -7.74 -4.31 12.32
N GLY A 132 -6.68 -4.84 12.96
CA GLY A 132 -6.08 -6.12 12.61
C GLY A 132 -5.32 -6.15 11.29
N GLY A 133 -5.22 -5.02 10.60
CA GLY A 133 -4.51 -4.91 9.33
C GLY A 133 -3.01 -5.15 9.46
N THR A 134 -2.35 -5.40 8.33
CA THR A 134 -0.91 -5.65 8.26
C THR A 134 -0.17 -4.38 7.83
N TYR A 135 0.88 -4.03 8.56
CA TYR A 135 1.75 -2.89 8.26
C TYR A 135 3.19 -3.37 8.07
N LEU A 136 3.75 -3.12 6.89
CA LEU A 136 5.14 -3.45 6.54
C LEU A 136 5.96 -2.16 6.38
N LEU A 137 7.02 -2.02 7.16
CA LEU A 137 7.98 -0.92 7.04
C LEU A 137 9.32 -1.44 6.51
N ASN A 138 9.77 -0.88 5.39
CA ASN A 138 11.13 -1.09 4.92
C ASN A 138 12.09 -0.13 5.65
N CYS A 139 12.85 -0.65 6.60
CA CYS A 139 13.81 0.14 7.37
C CYS A 139 14.99 -0.74 7.84
N PRO A 140 16.18 -0.13 8.08
CA PRO A 140 17.34 -0.84 8.60
C PRO A 140 17.35 -0.92 10.14
N TRP A 141 16.29 -0.52 10.81
CA TRP A 141 16.25 -0.37 12.27
C TRP A 141 16.07 -1.69 12.99
N SER A 142 16.77 -1.85 14.11
CA SER A 142 16.54 -2.96 15.04
C SER A 142 15.24 -2.77 15.83
N ALA A 143 14.79 -3.83 16.52
CA ALA A 143 13.61 -3.75 17.37
C ALA A 143 13.75 -2.68 18.48
N GLU A 144 14.96 -2.54 19.04
CA GLU A 144 15.27 -1.53 20.06
C GLU A 144 15.24 -0.11 19.48
N GLU A 145 15.75 0.06 18.26
CA GLU A 145 15.75 1.36 17.58
C GLU A 145 14.33 1.81 17.21
N LEU A 146 13.42 0.89 16.92
CA LEU A 146 12.01 1.23 16.61
C LEU A 146 11.36 2.01 17.74
N GLU A 147 11.68 1.70 19.00
CA GLU A 147 11.11 2.39 20.16
C GLU A 147 11.40 3.90 20.14
N THR A 148 12.56 4.29 19.66
CA THR A 148 12.98 5.70 19.58
C THR A 148 12.70 6.35 18.23
N ARG A 149 12.69 5.57 17.14
CA ARG A 149 12.56 6.07 15.76
C ARG A 149 11.11 6.27 15.33
N LEU A 150 10.19 5.44 15.84
CA LEU A 150 8.78 5.55 15.43
C LEU A 150 8.10 6.71 16.15
N PRO A 151 7.36 7.57 15.42
CA PRO A 151 6.55 8.63 16.01
C PRO A 151 5.56 8.08 17.04
N GLY A 152 5.38 8.79 18.16
CA GLY A 152 4.46 8.38 19.22
C GLY A 152 3.00 8.19 18.75
N LYS A 153 2.56 9.00 17.78
CA LYS A 153 1.23 8.82 17.15
C LYS A 153 1.15 7.48 16.43
N MET A 154 2.12 7.15 15.59
CA MET A 154 2.16 5.88 14.85
C MET A 154 2.14 4.67 15.80
N LYS A 155 2.94 4.68 16.86
CA LYS A 155 2.94 3.60 17.88
C LYS A 155 1.57 3.40 18.50
N ARG A 156 0.90 4.49 18.90
CA ARG A 156 -0.46 4.43 19.46
C ARG A 156 -1.49 3.92 18.45
N ASP A 157 -1.40 4.34 17.19
CA ASP A 157 -2.32 3.92 16.15
C ASP A 157 -2.15 2.43 15.81
N LEU A 158 -0.91 1.94 15.69
CA LEU A 158 -0.63 0.51 15.48
C LEU A 158 -1.16 -0.34 16.64
N ALA A 159 -0.95 0.10 17.89
CA ALA A 159 -1.45 -0.61 19.06
C ALA A 159 -2.98 -0.60 19.13
N ARG A 160 -3.62 0.57 18.92
CA ARG A 160 -5.08 0.73 18.96
C ARG A 160 -5.78 -0.12 17.89
N LYS A 161 -5.18 -0.18 16.70
CA LYS A 161 -5.69 -0.95 15.56
C LYS A 161 -5.30 -2.44 15.62
N HIS A 162 -4.63 -2.89 16.68
CA HIS A 162 -4.13 -4.27 16.80
C HIS A 162 -3.37 -4.73 15.55
N ALA A 163 -2.58 -3.83 14.97
CA ALA A 163 -1.93 -4.04 13.69
C ALA A 163 -0.85 -5.14 13.75
N ASN A 164 -0.79 -5.95 12.71
CA ASN A 164 0.32 -6.86 12.50
C ASN A 164 1.49 -6.07 11.91
N PHE A 165 2.43 -5.65 12.75
CA PHE A 165 3.55 -4.80 12.36
C PHE A 165 4.78 -5.62 12.00
N TYR A 166 5.30 -5.43 10.80
CA TYR A 166 6.49 -6.08 10.26
C TYR A 166 7.51 -5.06 9.79
N ILE A 167 8.79 -5.40 9.91
CA ILE A 167 9.91 -4.65 9.35
C ILE A 167 10.72 -5.54 8.41
N ILE A 168 11.35 -4.93 7.43
CA ILE A 168 12.28 -5.58 6.52
C ILE A 168 13.40 -4.61 6.18
N ASP A 169 14.66 -5.06 6.19
CA ASP A 169 15.78 -4.33 5.61
C ASP A 169 16.06 -4.85 4.19
N ALA A 170 15.22 -4.42 3.26
CA ALA A 170 15.35 -4.83 1.87
C ALA A 170 16.66 -4.34 1.23
N ALA A 171 17.26 -3.25 1.73
CA ALA A 171 18.54 -2.75 1.24
C ALA A 171 19.69 -3.69 1.61
N LYS A 172 19.72 -4.15 2.85
CA LYS A 172 20.70 -5.13 3.33
C LYS A 172 20.57 -6.44 2.56
N LEU A 173 19.35 -6.98 2.46
CA LEU A 173 19.08 -8.22 1.70
C LEU A 173 19.52 -8.08 0.24
N ALA A 174 19.23 -6.95 -0.41
CA ALA A 174 19.64 -6.71 -1.80
C ALA A 174 21.16 -6.67 -1.95
N GLN A 175 21.89 -6.13 -0.99
CA GLN A 175 23.37 -6.13 -0.99
C GLN A 175 23.93 -7.54 -0.81
N GLU A 176 23.40 -8.31 0.13
CA GLU A 176 23.84 -9.68 0.43
C GLU A 176 23.72 -10.61 -0.78
N ILE A 177 22.65 -10.49 -1.56
CA ILE A 177 22.43 -11.28 -2.78
C ILE A 177 22.99 -10.63 -4.05
N GLY A 178 23.70 -9.49 -3.94
CA GLY A 178 24.38 -8.84 -5.06
C GLY A 178 23.50 -7.99 -5.98
N LEU A 179 22.28 -7.65 -5.57
CA LEU A 179 21.35 -6.79 -6.32
C LEU A 179 21.63 -5.29 -6.16
N GLY A 180 22.50 -4.90 -5.23
CA GLY A 180 22.85 -3.52 -4.95
C GLY A 180 21.67 -2.73 -4.40
N LYS A 181 21.15 -1.77 -5.15
CA LYS A 181 20.04 -0.91 -4.73
C LYS A 181 18.64 -1.39 -5.16
N ARG A 182 18.53 -2.59 -5.76
CA ARG A 182 17.26 -3.11 -6.29
C ARG A 182 16.49 -3.86 -5.20
N THR A 183 15.63 -3.16 -4.50
CA THR A 183 14.85 -3.68 -3.37
C THR A 183 13.42 -4.08 -3.74
N ASN A 184 12.95 -3.67 -4.91
CA ASN A 184 11.56 -3.81 -5.31
C ASN A 184 11.05 -5.25 -5.38
N ASN A 185 11.88 -6.21 -5.83
CA ASN A 185 11.51 -7.63 -5.85
C ASN A 185 11.39 -8.22 -4.44
N ILE A 186 12.33 -7.85 -3.56
CA ILE A 186 12.31 -8.30 -2.15
C ILE A 186 11.02 -7.81 -1.48
N LEU A 187 10.68 -6.53 -1.67
CA LEU A 187 9.45 -5.93 -1.13
C LEU A 187 8.19 -6.53 -1.75
N GLN A 188 8.23 -6.91 -3.03
CA GLN A 188 7.14 -7.62 -3.70
C GLN A 188 6.98 -9.05 -3.14
N GLY A 189 8.06 -9.77 -2.89
CA GLY A 189 8.03 -11.06 -2.22
C GLY A 189 7.43 -10.97 -0.81
N ALA A 190 7.87 -9.98 -0.01
CA ALA A 190 7.29 -9.70 1.30
C ALA A 190 5.80 -9.36 1.23
N PHE A 191 5.38 -8.58 0.23
CA PHE A 191 3.97 -8.29 -0.01
C PHE A 191 3.14 -9.56 -0.22
N PHE A 192 3.55 -10.46 -1.11
CA PHE A 192 2.83 -11.72 -1.34
C PHE A 192 2.83 -12.64 -0.11
N ALA A 193 3.96 -12.74 0.59
CA ALA A 193 4.07 -13.55 1.80
C ALA A 193 3.14 -13.09 2.94
N LEU A 194 2.98 -11.78 3.11
CA LEU A 194 2.16 -11.20 4.17
C LEU A 194 0.68 -11.11 3.81
N THR A 195 0.37 -10.76 2.57
CA THR A 195 -1.04 -10.60 2.14
C THR A 195 -1.71 -11.93 1.80
N LYS A 196 -0.92 -12.92 1.36
CA LYS A 196 -1.41 -14.24 0.95
C LYS A 196 -2.55 -14.18 -0.06
N VAL A 197 -2.59 -13.14 -0.88
CA VAL A 197 -3.64 -12.94 -1.91
C VAL A 197 -3.62 -14.02 -2.99
N ILE A 198 -2.44 -14.63 -3.20
CA ILE A 198 -2.23 -15.78 -4.08
C ILE A 198 -1.29 -16.78 -3.40
N PRO A 199 -1.29 -18.07 -3.80
CA PRO A 199 -0.30 -19.05 -3.35
C PRO A 199 1.13 -18.57 -3.63
N MET A 200 2.05 -18.79 -2.69
CA MET A 200 3.40 -18.25 -2.77
C MET A 200 4.23 -18.87 -3.91
N ASP A 201 4.02 -20.13 -4.21
CA ASP A 201 4.63 -20.83 -5.35
C ASP A 201 4.26 -20.17 -6.69
N LEU A 202 2.97 -19.83 -6.87
CA LEU A 202 2.49 -19.11 -8.04
C LEU A 202 3.09 -17.70 -8.12
N ALA A 203 3.17 -17.00 -6.98
CA ALA A 203 3.79 -15.68 -6.92
C ALA A 203 5.26 -15.73 -7.35
N ILE A 204 6.03 -16.69 -6.85
CA ILE A 204 7.45 -16.87 -7.17
C ILE A 204 7.63 -17.20 -8.66
N GLU A 205 6.82 -18.11 -9.21
CA GLU A 205 6.90 -18.48 -10.63
C GLU A 205 6.67 -17.26 -11.54
N ASP A 206 5.64 -16.49 -11.26
CA ASP A 206 5.33 -15.30 -12.07
C ASP A 206 6.35 -14.18 -11.89
N MET A 207 6.85 -13.95 -10.67
CA MET A 207 7.94 -13.00 -10.41
C MET A 207 9.20 -13.37 -11.20
N LYS A 208 9.58 -14.65 -11.26
CA LYS A 208 10.70 -15.15 -12.09
C LYS A 208 10.48 -14.87 -13.57
N LYS A 209 9.29 -15.14 -14.09
CA LYS A 209 8.91 -14.88 -15.48
C LYS A 209 8.97 -13.38 -15.80
N ASN A 210 8.43 -12.53 -14.93
CA ASN A 210 8.45 -11.08 -15.09
C ASN A 210 9.87 -10.51 -15.02
N ASN A 211 10.71 -11.02 -14.12
CA ASN A 211 12.12 -10.67 -14.04
C ASN A 211 12.86 -11.01 -15.31
N TYR A 212 12.66 -12.21 -15.85
CA TYR A 212 13.27 -12.62 -17.11
C TYR A 212 12.86 -11.67 -18.25
N ASN A 213 11.58 -11.44 -18.44
CA ASN A 213 11.06 -10.60 -19.51
C ASN A 213 11.52 -9.13 -19.41
N SER A 214 11.60 -8.61 -18.18
CA SER A 214 11.91 -7.19 -17.94
C SER A 214 13.39 -6.88 -17.92
N TYR A 215 14.22 -7.80 -17.45
CA TYR A 215 15.63 -7.53 -17.18
C TYR A 215 16.61 -8.26 -18.10
N PHE A 216 16.25 -9.41 -18.70
CA PHE A 216 17.17 -10.19 -19.50
C PHE A 216 17.81 -9.37 -20.64
N LYS A 217 17.00 -8.62 -21.38
CA LYS A 217 17.49 -7.76 -22.48
C LYS A 217 18.30 -6.55 -22.03
N LYS A 218 18.07 -6.06 -20.81
CA LYS A 218 18.63 -4.81 -20.27
C LYS A 218 19.87 -5.02 -19.40
N ALA A 219 19.89 -6.09 -18.64
CA ALA A 219 20.89 -6.30 -17.58
C ALA A 219 21.65 -7.64 -17.72
N GLY A 220 21.25 -8.48 -18.67
CA GLY A 220 21.85 -9.80 -18.94
C GLY A 220 21.46 -10.86 -17.91
N GLN A 221 21.87 -12.10 -18.20
CA GLN A 221 21.46 -13.29 -17.44
C GLN A 221 21.92 -13.26 -15.98
N LYS A 222 23.09 -12.69 -15.70
CA LYS A 222 23.62 -12.64 -14.32
C LYS A 222 22.68 -11.89 -13.37
N ILE A 223 22.12 -10.77 -13.79
CA ILE A 223 21.19 -9.96 -12.96
C ILE A 223 19.85 -10.69 -12.83
N VAL A 224 19.39 -11.36 -13.89
CA VAL A 224 18.15 -12.16 -13.83
C VAL A 224 18.28 -13.30 -12.82
N CYS A 225 19.42 -14.00 -12.79
CA CYS A 225 19.68 -15.05 -11.80
C CYS A 225 19.69 -14.51 -10.36
N LEU A 226 20.28 -13.32 -10.14
CA LEU A 226 20.28 -12.67 -8.81
C LEU A 226 18.87 -12.25 -8.37
N LEU A 227 18.03 -11.78 -9.32
CA LEU A 227 16.64 -11.46 -9.03
C LEU A 227 15.83 -12.72 -8.67
N TYR A 228 16.14 -13.87 -9.24
CA TYR A 228 15.54 -15.16 -8.85
C TYR A 228 15.88 -15.54 -7.41
N THR A 229 17.08 -15.21 -6.95
CA THR A 229 17.50 -15.45 -5.56
C THR A 229 16.72 -14.58 -4.59
N SER A 230 16.35 -13.36 -4.99
CA SER A 230 15.56 -12.44 -4.15
C SER A 230 14.12 -12.90 -3.88
N ASP A 231 13.59 -13.76 -4.74
CA ASP A 231 12.23 -14.32 -4.60
C ASP A 231 12.16 -15.40 -3.51
N ALA A 232 13.32 -15.93 -3.09
CA ALA A 232 13.45 -16.99 -2.09
C ALA A 232 13.91 -16.47 -0.71
N ALA A 233 14.26 -15.18 -0.60
CA ALA A 233 14.68 -14.53 0.64
C ALA A 233 13.52 -13.87 1.35
#